data_be4b3166dabd0677e64654419132a2de
#
_entry.id   be4b3166dabd0677e64654419132a2de
#
_cell.length_a   1.000
_cell.length_b   1.000
_cell.length_c   1.000
_cell.angle_alpha   90.00
_cell.angle_beta   90.00
_cell.angle_gamma   90.00
#
_symmetry.space_group_name_H-M   'P 1'
#
loop_
_entity.id
_entity.type
_entity.pdbx_description
1 polymer ?
#
loop_
_entity_poly.entity_id
_entity_poly.type
_entity_poly.pdbx_seq_one_letter_code
_entity_poly.pdbx_strand_id
1 'polypeptide(L)'
;MFIGLAGPTGAGKTTLAQRLAERLGARLMRDPFADNPSLPKLYASGKTCPAALALQVELTFLALRVAQLREIHDLLTHGTPVVADWSMAQQVIFAHITLPPEDASRVRKTCATWSDAAARPDLLIALTAPAPVLARRITQRGRPMESALSTAYLEHLTRAFDRPLGDYASRIIRLDTSEFDAFNDEDVDALLARLPAMERP
;
A
#
# COMPACT_ATOMS: atom_id res chain seq x y z
N MET A 1 2.58 13.69 -11.98
CA MET A 1 1.49 12.77 -11.54
C MET A 1 2.04 11.73 -10.57
N PHE A 2 1.35 11.53 -9.45
CA PHE A 2 1.67 10.50 -8.46
C PHE A 2 0.48 9.55 -8.26
N ILE A 3 0.68 8.26 -8.52
CA ILE A 3 -0.29 7.18 -8.27
C ILE A 3 0.22 6.35 -7.09
N GLY A 4 -0.59 6.28 -6.02
CA GLY A 4 -0.34 5.38 -4.90
C GLY A 4 -1.27 4.16 -4.94
N LEU A 5 -0.80 3.02 -4.46
CA LEU A 5 -1.62 1.84 -4.28
C LEU A 5 -1.86 1.55 -2.80
N ALA A 6 -3.03 1.02 -2.49
CA ALA A 6 -3.37 0.50 -1.17
C ALA A 6 -4.08 -0.84 -1.32
N GLY A 7 -3.96 -1.70 -0.33
CA GLY A 7 -4.65 -2.99 -0.33
C GLY A 7 -3.99 -3.99 0.60
N PRO A 8 -4.69 -5.08 0.94
CA PRO A 8 -4.18 -6.12 1.81
C PRO A 8 -2.96 -6.84 1.21
N THR A 9 -2.23 -7.55 2.07
CA THR A 9 -1.16 -8.46 1.63
C THR A 9 -1.74 -9.50 0.68
N GLY A 10 -1.08 -9.74 -0.46
CA GLY A 10 -1.57 -10.66 -1.50
C GLY A 10 -2.53 -10.05 -2.53
N ALA A 11 -2.93 -8.77 -2.41
CA ALA A 11 -3.86 -8.12 -3.34
C ALA A 11 -3.25 -7.77 -4.72
N GLY A 12 -1.96 -7.99 -4.96
CA GLY A 12 -1.34 -7.75 -6.27
C GLY A 12 -0.78 -6.33 -6.47
N LYS A 13 -0.64 -5.52 -5.41
CA LYS A 13 -0.12 -4.14 -5.49
C LYS A 13 1.16 -4.01 -6.32
N THR A 14 2.18 -4.79 -5.98
CA THR A 14 3.50 -4.69 -6.63
C THR A 14 3.43 -5.03 -8.11
N THR A 15 2.66 -6.05 -8.49
CA THR A 15 2.46 -6.43 -9.90
C THR A 15 1.77 -5.31 -10.66
N LEU A 16 0.65 -4.79 -10.14
CA LEU A 16 -0.08 -3.71 -10.79
C LEU A 16 0.76 -2.43 -10.86
N ALA A 17 1.45 -2.06 -9.78
CA ALA A 17 2.30 -0.86 -9.77
C ALA A 17 3.41 -0.94 -10.83
N GLN A 18 4.03 -2.12 -10.99
CA GLN A 18 5.04 -2.32 -12.03
C GLN A 18 4.44 -2.16 -13.43
N ARG A 19 3.30 -2.79 -13.70
CA ARG A 19 2.61 -2.66 -15.01
C ARG A 19 2.22 -1.21 -15.33
N LEU A 20 1.67 -0.51 -14.34
CA LEU A 20 1.32 0.91 -14.51
C LEU A 20 2.55 1.78 -14.74
N ALA A 21 3.63 1.56 -14.00
CA ALA A 21 4.87 2.31 -14.17
C ALA A 21 5.45 2.12 -15.58
N GLU A 22 5.49 0.88 -16.09
CA GLU A 22 5.94 0.55 -17.45
C GLU A 22 5.08 1.24 -18.51
N ARG A 23 3.74 1.15 -18.40
CA ARG A 23 2.80 1.71 -19.38
C ARG A 23 2.77 3.24 -19.38
N LEU A 24 3.06 3.87 -18.24
CA LEU A 24 3.04 5.34 -18.06
C LEU A 24 4.42 5.98 -18.20
N GLY A 25 5.49 5.20 -18.37
CA GLY A 25 6.87 5.73 -18.32
C GLY A 25 7.20 6.35 -16.94
N ALA A 26 6.59 5.85 -15.88
CA ALA A 26 6.70 6.40 -14.53
C ALA A 26 7.81 5.71 -13.72
N ARG A 27 8.36 6.43 -12.74
CA ARG A 27 9.25 5.85 -11.74
C ARG A 27 8.46 4.93 -10.79
N LEU A 28 8.85 3.67 -10.68
CA LEU A 28 8.29 2.75 -9.70
C LEU A 28 8.93 2.96 -8.32
N MET A 29 8.10 3.23 -7.30
CA MET A 29 8.51 3.31 -5.90
C MET A 29 7.96 2.10 -5.15
N ARG A 30 8.85 1.18 -4.75
CA ARG A 30 8.46 -0.07 -4.08
C ARG A 30 8.25 0.13 -2.58
N ASP A 31 7.29 -0.60 -2.01
CA ASP A 31 7.09 -0.65 -0.55
C ASP A 31 8.38 -1.20 0.13
N PRO A 32 8.93 -0.47 1.11
CA PRO A 32 10.21 -0.81 1.75
C PRO A 32 10.06 -1.92 2.80
N PHE A 33 9.24 -2.96 2.53
CA PHE A 33 8.99 -4.04 3.50
C PHE A 33 10.24 -4.86 3.81
N ALA A 34 11.17 -4.98 2.87
CA ALA A 34 12.43 -5.70 3.07
C ALA A 34 13.40 -4.93 3.99
N ASP A 35 13.23 -3.60 4.06
CA ASP A 35 14.07 -2.72 4.87
C ASP A 35 13.56 -2.59 6.32
N ASN A 36 12.47 -3.27 6.67
CA ASN A 36 11.94 -3.32 8.03
C ASN A 36 12.39 -4.59 8.75
N PRO A 37 13.47 -4.53 9.55
CA PRO A 37 14.09 -5.72 10.16
C PRO A 37 13.20 -6.40 11.21
N SER A 38 12.20 -5.68 11.72
CA SER A 38 11.30 -6.19 12.75
C SER A 38 10.03 -6.84 12.19
N LEU A 39 9.73 -6.67 10.90
CA LEU A 39 8.54 -7.22 10.27
C LEU A 39 8.43 -8.76 10.34
N PRO A 40 9.52 -9.55 10.12
CA PRO A 40 9.45 -11.00 10.25
C PRO A 40 9.06 -11.44 11.67
N LYS A 41 9.54 -10.73 12.69
CA LYS A 41 9.21 -11.00 14.10
C LYS A 41 7.74 -10.71 14.41
N LEU A 42 7.19 -9.63 13.84
CA LEU A 42 5.77 -9.29 13.95
C LEU A 42 4.90 -10.43 13.42
N TYR A 43 5.18 -10.90 12.20
CA TYR A 43 4.40 -11.97 11.58
C TYR A 43 4.52 -13.30 12.35
N ALA A 44 5.71 -13.65 12.84
CA ALA A 44 5.92 -14.84 13.65
C ALA A 44 5.20 -14.79 15.01
N SER A 45 5.00 -13.60 15.58
CA SER A 45 4.32 -13.42 16.86
C SER A 45 2.80 -13.65 16.80
N GLY A 46 2.19 -13.50 15.63
CA GLY A 46 0.75 -13.66 15.43
C GLY A 46 -0.09 -12.83 16.41
N LYS A 47 -1.06 -13.47 17.08
CA LYS A 47 -1.96 -12.79 18.04
C LYS A 47 -1.29 -12.37 19.36
N THR A 48 -0.11 -12.90 19.65
CA THR A 48 0.63 -12.62 20.90
C THR A 48 1.71 -11.56 20.71
N CYS A 49 1.65 -10.79 19.63
CA CYS A 49 2.63 -9.77 19.33
C CYS A 49 2.71 -8.72 20.46
N PRO A 50 3.90 -8.49 21.07
CA PRO A 50 4.07 -7.41 22.03
C PRO A 50 3.77 -6.04 21.41
N ALA A 51 3.04 -5.18 22.11
CA ALA A 51 2.68 -3.85 21.63
C ALA A 51 3.92 -3.01 21.23
N ALA A 52 5.01 -3.13 21.97
CA ALA A 52 6.27 -2.46 21.66
C ALA A 52 6.86 -2.91 20.31
N LEU A 53 6.78 -4.20 19.97
CA LEU A 53 7.24 -4.73 18.68
C LEU A 53 6.34 -4.22 17.54
N ALA A 54 5.02 -4.25 17.73
CA ALA A 54 4.09 -3.74 16.75
C ALA A 54 4.33 -2.24 16.47
N LEU A 55 4.52 -1.44 17.54
CA LEU A 55 4.83 -0.01 17.41
C LEU A 55 6.16 0.22 16.69
N GLN A 56 7.20 -0.56 17.00
CA GLN A 56 8.49 -0.47 16.32
C GLN A 56 8.34 -0.73 14.81
N VAL A 57 7.59 -1.76 14.42
CA VAL A 57 7.34 -2.07 12.99
C VAL A 57 6.63 -0.93 12.29
N GLU A 58 5.56 -0.39 12.88
CA GLU A 58 4.79 0.69 12.27
C GLU A 58 5.60 2.00 12.17
N LEU A 59 6.38 2.36 13.19
CA LEU A 59 7.24 3.54 13.15
C LEU A 59 8.39 3.39 12.16
N THR A 60 8.95 2.18 12.01
CA THR A 60 9.97 1.91 10.99
C THR A 60 9.40 2.08 9.59
N PHE A 61 8.23 1.52 9.29
CA PHE A 61 7.55 1.75 8.00
C PHE A 61 7.27 3.22 7.77
N LEU A 62 6.78 3.93 8.79
CA LEU A 62 6.51 5.36 8.67
C LEU A 62 7.77 6.15 8.30
N ALA A 63 8.90 5.89 8.97
CA ALA A 63 10.17 6.56 8.69
C ALA A 63 10.66 6.28 7.25
N LEU A 64 10.62 5.02 6.82
CA LEU A 64 11.03 4.60 5.47
C LEU A 64 10.14 5.25 4.39
N ARG A 65 8.81 5.26 4.59
CA ARG A 65 7.85 5.85 3.65
C ARG A 65 7.94 7.38 3.62
N VAL A 66 8.23 8.03 4.73
CA VAL A 66 8.48 9.48 4.77
C VAL A 66 9.72 9.84 3.95
N ALA A 67 10.80 9.05 4.04
CA ALA A 67 11.98 9.23 3.20
C ALA A 67 11.63 9.09 1.70
N GLN A 68 10.85 8.06 1.35
CA GLN A 68 10.37 7.88 -0.03
C GLN A 68 9.43 9.01 -0.49
N LEU A 69 8.58 9.57 0.38
CA LEU A 69 7.75 10.73 0.01
C LEU A 69 8.60 11.96 -0.37
N ARG A 70 9.75 12.15 0.26
CA ARG A 70 10.70 13.20 -0.13
C ARG A 70 11.27 12.95 -1.52
N GLU A 71 11.70 11.71 -1.80
CA GLU A 71 12.17 11.33 -3.13
C GLU A 71 11.05 11.49 -4.19
N ILE A 72 9.82 11.09 -3.86
CA ILE A 72 8.66 11.29 -4.74
C ILE A 72 8.44 12.78 -5.02
N HIS A 73 8.49 13.63 -3.99
CA HIS A 73 8.36 15.07 -4.15
C HIS A 73 9.40 15.63 -5.14
N ASP A 74 10.67 15.26 -4.97
CA ASP A 74 11.77 15.69 -5.84
C ASP A 74 11.57 15.20 -7.28
N LEU A 75 11.15 13.96 -7.49
CA LEU A 75 10.83 13.42 -8.82
C LEU A 75 9.69 14.19 -9.50
N LEU A 76 8.64 14.51 -8.76
CA LEU A 76 7.48 15.25 -9.28
C LEU A 76 7.84 16.69 -9.64
N THR A 77 8.71 17.37 -8.87
CA THR A 77 9.17 18.73 -9.18
C THR A 77 10.02 18.77 -10.44
N HIS A 78 10.66 17.65 -10.81
CA HIS A 78 11.39 17.49 -12.07
C HIS A 78 10.53 16.89 -13.21
N GLY A 79 9.22 16.87 -13.06
CA GLY A 79 8.28 16.39 -14.08
C GLY A 79 8.23 14.88 -14.25
N THR A 80 8.88 14.09 -13.39
CA THR A 80 8.87 12.63 -13.48
C THR A 80 7.62 12.05 -12.81
N PRO A 81 6.74 11.33 -13.54
CA PRO A 81 5.59 10.67 -12.92
C PRO A 81 6.04 9.50 -12.04
N VAL A 82 5.27 9.23 -10.98
CA VAL A 82 5.60 8.19 -10.00
C VAL A 82 4.41 7.25 -9.78
N VAL A 83 4.70 5.96 -9.70
CA VAL A 83 3.75 4.93 -9.23
C VAL A 83 4.37 4.24 -8.01
N ALA A 84 3.69 4.30 -6.85
CA ALA A 84 4.11 3.62 -5.64
C ALA A 84 3.20 2.42 -5.32
N ASP A 85 3.79 1.26 -5.00
CA ASP A 85 3.01 0.08 -4.59
C ASP A 85 2.59 0.11 -3.11
N TRP A 86 2.56 1.31 -2.55
CA TRP A 86 2.14 1.63 -1.20
C TRP A 86 1.49 3.04 -1.14
N SER A 87 0.92 3.39 0.02
CA SER A 87 0.40 4.73 0.31
C SER A 87 0.36 4.98 1.82
N MET A 88 0.26 6.25 2.23
CA MET A 88 0.04 6.62 3.63
C MET A 88 -1.34 6.15 4.14
N ALA A 89 -2.34 6.04 3.27
CA ALA A 89 -3.62 5.42 3.62
C ALA A 89 -3.43 3.97 4.09
N GLN A 90 -2.60 3.20 3.39
CA GLN A 90 -2.25 1.84 3.79
C GLN A 90 -1.56 1.80 5.16
N GLN A 91 -0.61 2.71 5.43
CA GLN A 91 0.06 2.82 6.72
C GLN A 91 -0.94 3.00 7.87
N VAL A 92 -1.93 3.89 7.69
CA VAL A 92 -2.96 4.14 8.71
C VAL A 92 -3.84 2.92 8.96
N ILE A 93 -4.19 2.16 7.90
CA ILE A 93 -4.99 0.94 8.05
C ILE A 93 -4.21 -0.12 8.83
N PHE A 94 -2.94 -0.37 8.47
CA PHE A 94 -2.12 -1.33 9.21
C PHE A 94 -1.93 -0.91 10.67
N ALA A 95 -1.60 0.35 10.94
CA ALA A 95 -1.48 0.86 12.29
C ALA A 95 -2.78 0.66 13.11
N HIS A 96 -3.94 0.83 12.48
CA HIS A 96 -5.24 0.63 13.14
C HIS A 96 -5.48 -0.82 13.59
N ILE A 97 -4.98 -1.81 12.83
CA ILE A 97 -5.14 -3.23 13.17
C ILE A 97 -4.03 -3.80 14.04
N THR A 98 -2.86 -3.18 14.05
CA THR A 98 -1.68 -3.70 14.75
C THR A 98 -1.43 -3.02 16.09
N LEU A 99 -1.88 -1.77 16.26
CA LEU A 99 -1.56 -0.94 17.41
C LEU A 99 -2.76 -0.70 18.34
N PRO A 100 -2.51 -0.41 19.62
CA PRO A 100 -3.50 0.19 20.51
C PRO A 100 -4.07 1.49 19.93
N PRO A 101 -5.34 1.85 20.20
CA PRO A 101 -6.03 2.99 19.59
C PRO A 101 -5.28 4.32 19.70
N GLU A 102 -4.62 4.57 20.81
CA GLU A 102 -3.85 5.81 21.04
C GLU A 102 -2.64 5.90 20.10
N ASP A 103 -1.86 4.82 19.98
CA ASP A 103 -0.68 4.79 19.12
C ASP A 103 -1.08 4.81 17.63
N ALA A 104 -2.14 4.10 17.24
CA ALA A 104 -2.72 4.19 15.91
C ALA A 104 -3.14 5.63 15.57
N SER A 105 -3.74 6.35 16.53
CA SER A 105 -4.10 7.75 16.34
C SER A 105 -2.88 8.66 16.15
N ARG A 106 -1.79 8.42 16.90
CA ARG A 106 -0.52 9.17 16.71
C ARG A 106 0.08 8.92 15.33
N VAL A 107 0.16 7.66 14.89
CA VAL A 107 0.63 7.29 13.55
C VAL A 107 -0.22 7.96 12.47
N ARG A 108 -1.55 7.91 12.58
CA ARG A 108 -2.46 8.56 11.63
C ARG A 108 -2.22 10.07 11.51
N LYS A 109 -2.06 10.77 12.63
CA LYS A 109 -1.77 12.22 12.64
C LYS A 109 -0.43 12.52 11.94
N THR A 110 0.59 11.72 12.23
CA THR A 110 1.91 11.87 11.59
C THR A 110 1.86 11.60 10.10
N CYS A 111 1.11 10.57 9.65
CA CYS A 111 0.90 10.30 8.23
C CYS A 111 0.24 11.49 7.50
N ALA A 112 -0.79 12.11 8.10
CA ALA A 112 -1.44 13.27 7.52
C ALA A 112 -0.45 14.45 7.38
N THR A 113 0.27 14.78 8.45
CA THR A 113 1.28 15.85 8.44
C THR A 113 2.31 15.68 7.33
N TRP A 114 2.85 14.48 7.14
CA TRP A 114 3.86 14.23 6.11
C TRP A 114 3.28 14.17 4.70
N SER A 115 2.06 13.67 4.52
CA SER A 115 1.37 13.70 3.22
C SER A 115 1.13 15.13 2.76
N ASP A 116 0.75 16.03 3.68
CA ASP A 116 0.53 17.43 3.36
C ASP A 116 1.84 18.19 3.05
N ALA A 117 2.92 17.84 3.76
CA ALA A 117 4.20 18.54 3.65
C ALA A 117 5.06 18.08 2.46
N ALA A 118 4.85 16.86 1.94
CA ALA A 118 5.71 16.29 0.91
C ALA A 118 4.97 15.99 -0.40
N ALA A 119 4.17 14.92 -0.43
CA ALA A 119 3.42 14.54 -1.62
C ALA A 119 2.16 13.74 -1.25
N ARG A 120 1.03 14.09 -1.87
CA ARG A 120 -0.19 13.31 -1.88
C ARG A 120 -0.39 12.66 -3.24
N PRO A 121 -0.87 11.42 -3.32
CA PRO A 121 -1.26 10.85 -4.60
C PRO A 121 -2.38 11.67 -5.27
N ASP A 122 -2.22 11.95 -6.56
CA ASP A 122 -3.31 12.46 -7.39
C ASP A 122 -4.40 11.39 -7.53
N LEU A 123 -3.98 10.13 -7.53
CA LEU A 123 -4.85 8.97 -7.59
C LEU A 123 -4.38 7.88 -6.61
N LEU A 124 -5.31 7.34 -5.83
CA LEU A 124 -5.13 6.14 -5.02
C LEU A 124 -5.90 4.99 -5.65
N ILE A 125 -5.22 3.90 -5.99
CA ILE A 125 -5.85 2.66 -6.44
C ILE A 125 -5.93 1.72 -5.23
N ALA A 126 -7.14 1.51 -4.74
CA ALA A 126 -7.43 0.67 -3.59
C ALA A 126 -7.81 -0.74 -4.07
N LEU A 127 -6.89 -1.69 -3.89
CA LEU A 127 -7.10 -3.08 -4.26
C LEU A 127 -7.84 -3.83 -3.17
N THR A 128 -8.80 -4.65 -3.58
CA THR A 128 -9.50 -5.60 -2.71
C THR A 128 -9.43 -7.01 -3.31
N ALA A 129 -9.56 -8.02 -2.46
CA ALA A 129 -9.82 -9.40 -2.86
C ALA A 129 -10.34 -10.20 -1.65
N PRO A 130 -11.15 -11.23 -1.86
CA PRO A 130 -11.56 -12.15 -0.79
C PRO A 130 -10.38 -12.81 -0.11
N ALA A 131 -10.46 -13.05 1.21
CA ALA A 131 -9.39 -13.65 2.00
C ALA A 131 -8.87 -14.99 1.43
N PRO A 132 -9.70 -15.91 0.90
CA PRO A 132 -9.20 -17.12 0.26
C PRO A 132 -8.31 -16.86 -0.97
N VAL A 133 -8.62 -15.82 -1.75
CA VAL A 133 -7.81 -15.42 -2.91
C VAL A 133 -6.45 -14.90 -2.44
N LEU A 134 -6.46 -14.05 -1.40
CA LEU A 134 -5.23 -13.53 -0.78
C LEU A 134 -4.35 -14.67 -0.25
N ALA A 135 -4.93 -15.61 0.51
CA ALA A 135 -4.22 -16.76 1.07
C ALA A 135 -3.55 -17.60 -0.02
N ARG A 136 -4.27 -17.93 -1.10
CA ARG A 136 -3.73 -18.67 -2.24
C ARG A 136 -2.54 -17.94 -2.87
N ARG A 137 -2.66 -16.63 -3.14
CA ARG A 137 -1.60 -15.82 -3.75
C ARG A 137 -0.38 -15.68 -2.84
N ILE A 138 -0.57 -15.54 -1.53
CA ILE A 138 0.51 -15.51 -0.53
C ILE A 138 1.27 -16.84 -0.53
N THR A 139 0.56 -17.97 -0.53
CA THR A 139 1.17 -19.31 -0.61
C THR A 139 1.94 -19.49 -1.92
N GLN A 140 1.38 -19.11 -3.06
CA GLN A 140 2.04 -19.20 -4.36
C GLN A 140 3.30 -18.34 -4.45
N ARG A 141 3.28 -17.15 -3.84
CA ARG A 141 4.45 -16.26 -3.78
C ARG A 141 5.58 -16.80 -2.90
N GLY A 142 5.25 -17.57 -1.88
CA GLY A 142 6.22 -18.34 -1.08
C GLY A 142 7.18 -17.50 -0.23
N ARG A 143 6.82 -16.30 0.22
CA ARG A 143 7.67 -15.53 1.13
C ARG A 143 7.68 -16.15 2.52
N PRO A 144 8.86 -16.59 3.06
CA PRO A 144 8.90 -17.31 4.34
C PRO A 144 8.25 -16.56 5.50
N MET A 145 8.44 -15.25 5.59
CA MET A 145 7.86 -14.41 6.65
C MET A 145 6.34 -14.38 6.66
N GLU A 146 5.69 -14.64 5.53
CA GLU A 146 4.24 -14.59 5.38
C GLU A 146 3.54 -15.93 5.64
N SER A 147 4.32 -17.02 5.80
CA SER A 147 3.78 -18.37 6.03
C SER A 147 2.95 -18.51 7.31
N ALA A 148 3.15 -17.61 8.29
CA ALA A 148 2.42 -17.56 9.54
C ALA A 148 1.08 -16.79 9.48
N LEU A 149 0.75 -16.16 8.33
CA LEU A 149 -0.48 -15.37 8.20
C LEU A 149 -1.72 -16.28 8.16
N SER A 150 -2.57 -16.17 9.19
CA SER A 150 -3.80 -16.96 9.27
C SER A 150 -4.91 -16.41 8.39
N THR A 151 -5.84 -17.27 7.96
CA THR A 151 -7.04 -16.85 7.22
C THR A 151 -7.85 -15.80 7.99
N ALA A 152 -7.99 -15.98 9.31
CA ALA A 152 -8.69 -15.03 10.17
C ALA A 152 -8.02 -13.64 10.18
N TYR A 153 -6.68 -13.58 10.12
CA TYR A 153 -5.97 -12.32 9.96
C TYR A 153 -6.24 -11.68 8.60
N LEU A 154 -6.23 -12.47 7.52
CA LEU A 154 -6.52 -11.97 6.17
C LEU A 154 -7.96 -11.45 6.04
N GLU A 155 -8.95 -12.12 6.66
CA GLU A 155 -10.33 -11.63 6.73
C GLU A 155 -10.43 -10.30 7.49
N HIS A 156 -9.71 -10.18 8.63
CA HIS A 156 -9.66 -8.94 9.38
C HIS A 156 -9.03 -7.81 8.56
N LEU A 157 -7.96 -8.12 7.86
CA LEU A 157 -7.27 -7.19 6.97
C LEU A 157 -8.16 -6.73 5.81
N THR A 158 -8.86 -7.65 5.13
CA THR A 158 -9.80 -7.32 4.06
C THR A 158 -10.87 -6.35 4.55
N ARG A 159 -11.53 -6.65 5.68
CA ARG A 159 -12.55 -5.76 6.28
C ARG A 159 -11.98 -4.37 6.63
N ALA A 160 -10.72 -4.30 7.04
CA ALA A 160 -10.09 -3.01 7.36
C ALA A 160 -9.87 -2.15 6.10
N PHE A 161 -9.54 -2.77 4.96
CA PHE A 161 -9.38 -2.08 3.68
C PHE A 161 -10.70 -1.71 2.98
N ASP A 162 -11.83 -2.28 3.39
CA ASP A 162 -13.17 -1.88 2.91
C ASP A 162 -13.63 -0.53 3.48
N ARG A 163 -12.98 -0.06 4.55
CA ARG A 163 -13.30 1.25 5.16
C ARG A 163 -12.95 2.41 4.24
N PRO A 164 -13.53 3.60 4.46
CA PRO A 164 -13.13 4.81 3.77
C PRO A 164 -11.63 5.07 3.95
N LEU A 165 -10.93 5.36 2.85
CA LEU A 165 -9.49 5.58 2.83
C LEU A 165 -9.10 7.03 3.20
N GLY A 166 -10.09 7.85 3.59
CA GLY A 166 -9.87 9.23 4.02
C GLY A 166 -9.37 10.13 2.89
N ASP A 167 -8.79 11.26 3.29
CA ASP A 167 -8.33 12.32 2.39
C ASP A 167 -6.85 12.15 1.98
N TYR A 168 -6.44 10.89 1.71
CA TYR A 168 -5.04 10.58 1.35
C TYR A 168 -4.73 10.71 -0.14
N ALA A 169 -5.73 11.00 -0.97
CA ALA A 169 -5.58 11.23 -2.40
C ALA A 169 -6.70 12.12 -2.91
N SER A 170 -6.47 12.82 -4.02
CA SER A 170 -7.50 13.65 -4.69
C SER A 170 -8.62 12.80 -5.30
N ARG A 171 -8.28 11.57 -5.71
CA ARG A 171 -9.21 10.62 -6.31
C ARG A 171 -8.90 9.18 -5.86
N ILE A 172 -9.95 8.37 -5.69
CA ILE A 172 -9.81 6.95 -5.31
C ILE A 172 -10.53 6.08 -6.34
N ILE A 173 -9.84 5.06 -6.86
CA ILE A 173 -10.41 3.97 -7.65
C ILE A 173 -10.34 2.70 -6.80
N ARG A 174 -11.47 2.03 -6.60
CA ARG A 174 -11.51 0.70 -5.98
C ARG A 174 -11.51 -0.35 -7.08
N LEU A 175 -10.68 -1.39 -6.88
CA LEU A 175 -10.46 -2.46 -7.84
C LEU A 175 -10.49 -3.81 -7.14
N ASP A 176 -11.47 -4.65 -7.48
CA ASP A 176 -11.49 -6.05 -7.05
C ASP A 176 -10.53 -6.87 -7.93
N THR A 177 -9.46 -7.35 -7.31
CA THR A 177 -8.44 -8.11 -8.02
C THR A 177 -8.76 -9.61 -8.10
N SER A 178 -9.93 -10.05 -7.63
CA SER A 178 -10.42 -11.39 -7.96
C SER A 178 -10.94 -11.49 -9.40
N GLU A 179 -11.39 -10.36 -9.97
CA GLU A 179 -11.93 -10.23 -11.32
C GLU A 179 -10.95 -9.54 -12.28
N PHE A 180 -10.01 -8.75 -11.75
CA PHE A 180 -8.99 -8.01 -12.51
C PHE A 180 -7.66 -8.78 -12.53
N ASP A 181 -7.08 -8.96 -13.71
CA ASP A 181 -5.76 -9.57 -13.88
C ASP A 181 -4.73 -8.53 -14.38
N ALA A 182 -3.76 -8.18 -13.53
CA ALA A 182 -2.68 -7.26 -13.90
C ALA A 182 -1.74 -7.78 -14.99
N PHE A 183 -1.81 -9.07 -15.36
CA PHE A 183 -1.10 -9.65 -16.50
C PHE A 183 -1.89 -9.60 -17.81
N ASN A 184 -3.20 -9.31 -17.75
CA ASN A 184 -4.03 -9.09 -18.92
C ASN A 184 -3.92 -7.63 -19.37
N ASP A 185 -3.48 -7.41 -20.62
CA ASP A 185 -3.32 -6.07 -21.17
C ASP A 185 -4.64 -5.33 -21.33
N GLU A 186 -5.75 -6.03 -21.65
CA GLU A 186 -7.07 -5.42 -21.77
C GLU A 186 -7.57 -4.86 -20.44
N ASP A 187 -7.38 -5.59 -19.34
CA ASP A 187 -7.72 -5.12 -17.99
C ASP A 187 -6.90 -3.89 -17.60
N VAL A 188 -5.60 -3.91 -17.91
CA VAL A 188 -4.70 -2.79 -17.62
C VAL A 188 -5.09 -1.58 -18.48
N ASP A 189 -5.40 -1.74 -19.75
CA ASP A 189 -5.84 -0.66 -20.64
C ASP A 189 -7.18 -0.08 -20.20
N ALA A 190 -8.14 -0.91 -19.80
CA ALA A 190 -9.40 -0.47 -19.24
C ALA A 190 -9.21 0.35 -17.94
N LEU A 191 -8.25 -0.03 -17.10
CA LEU A 191 -7.88 0.75 -15.93
C LEU A 191 -7.22 2.07 -16.31
N LEU A 192 -6.28 2.07 -17.26
CA LEU A 192 -5.60 3.26 -17.75
C LEU A 192 -6.59 4.29 -18.34
N ALA A 193 -7.61 3.84 -19.03
CA ALA A 193 -8.67 4.70 -19.57
C ALA A 193 -9.48 5.43 -18.47
N ARG A 194 -9.46 4.94 -17.23
CA ARG A 194 -10.12 5.56 -16.07
C ARG A 194 -9.23 6.56 -15.32
N LEU A 195 -7.94 6.62 -15.67
CA LEU A 195 -7.01 7.55 -15.05
C LEU A 195 -7.36 9.00 -15.49
N PRO A 196 -7.09 10.01 -14.64
CA PRO A 196 -7.17 11.40 -15.06
C PRO A 196 -6.21 11.63 -16.23
N ALA A 197 -6.63 12.45 -17.21
CA ALA A 197 -5.77 12.82 -18.32
C ALA A 197 -4.44 13.35 -17.75
N MET A 198 -3.33 12.77 -18.24
CA MET A 198 -2.01 13.31 -17.91
C MET A 198 -1.92 14.67 -18.58
N GLU A 199 -1.96 15.76 -17.80
CA GLU A 199 -1.46 17.03 -18.28
C GLU A 199 0.02 16.83 -18.56
N ARG A 200 0.37 16.72 -19.84
CA ARG A 200 1.77 16.75 -20.26
C ARG A 200 2.28 18.17 -20.02
N PRO A 201 3.41 18.34 -19.34
CA PRO A 201 3.99 19.66 -19.17
C PRO A 201 4.35 20.31 -20.52
#